data_a5e2463021198c3ce83210abb72d2550
#
_entry.id   a5e2463021198c3ce83210abb72d2550
#
_cell.length_a   1.000
_cell.length_b   1.000
_cell.length_c   1.000
_cell.angle_alpha   90.00
_cell.angle_beta   90.00
_cell.angle_gamma   90.00
#
_symmetry.space_group_name_H-M   'P 1'
#
loop_
_entity.id
_entity.type
_entity.pdbx_description
1 polymer ?
#
loop_
_entity_poly.entity_id
_entity_poly.type
_entity_poly.pdbx_seq_one_letter_code
_entity_poly.pdbx_strand_id
1 'polypeptide(L)'
;LSAPNTKKVAVIGGGPAGLMAAEALAQAGVAVTVYDRMPSLARKFLLAGRGGLNLTHSEDLPQFLARYRNATPLLRQAIEAFPPAALRAWCEGLDQTTFIGSSGRVFPSSFKTSPLLRAWLRRLSSLNVTFSPRHDWTGWNDDGALCFRNADKDVAVRADATVLALGGASWPKLGSDASWIGLLQARDVAIAPLRPSNCGFTAAWSEKFRRFEGTPLKPIALSFAGQTVRGECVVTRDGLEGGAIYTLSAPLRDAIDANGHVTIHIDLQPEVPAATLAEKLGLPRGKQSLSNTLRKAARLSTVATSLLHEAALSFGKPLSALTPDDLASLIKAVPVRLTGMQPIAAAISSAGGIGSDALDPNFMLKKCPGVFAAGEMLDWEAPTGGYLLQATFATGMAAGRGALAWLRTKTD
;
A
#
# COMPACT_ATOMS: atom_id res chain seq x y z
N LEU A 1 -5.92 -7.06 50.45
CA LEU A 1 -6.13 -6.19 49.30
C LEU A 1 -5.92 -7.01 48.05
N SER A 2 -7.00 -7.43 47.36
CA SER A 2 -6.91 -8.07 46.04
C SER A 2 -6.23 -7.08 45.09
N ALA A 3 -5.23 -7.56 44.34
CA ALA A 3 -4.58 -6.76 43.30
C ALA A 3 -5.67 -6.19 42.36
N PRO A 4 -5.57 -4.91 41.95
CA PRO A 4 -6.56 -4.34 41.06
C PRO A 4 -6.68 -5.24 39.84
N ASN A 5 -7.91 -5.60 39.45
CA ASN A 5 -8.19 -6.48 38.31
C ASN A 5 -7.79 -5.72 37.03
N THR A 6 -6.52 -5.85 36.64
CA THR A 6 -5.96 -5.13 35.49
C THR A 6 -6.64 -5.62 34.22
N LYS A 7 -7.41 -4.76 33.56
CA LYS A 7 -8.06 -5.09 32.29
C LYS A 7 -7.06 -5.58 31.25
N LYS A 8 -7.43 -6.64 30.54
CA LYS A 8 -6.58 -7.32 29.56
C LYS A 8 -7.10 -7.09 28.14
N VAL A 9 -6.22 -6.64 27.25
CA VAL A 9 -6.55 -6.47 25.83
C VAL A 9 -5.67 -7.36 24.98
N ALA A 10 -6.31 -8.09 24.07
CA ALA A 10 -5.64 -8.83 23.01
C ALA A 10 -5.58 -7.98 21.74
N VAL A 11 -4.39 -7.76 21.21
CA VAL A 11 -4.17 -7.16 19.88
C VAL A 11 -3.74 -8.28 18.93
N ILE A 12 -4.50 -8.49 17.86
CA ILE A 12 -4.26 -9.57 16.90
C ILE A 12 -3.71 -8.98 15.61
N GLY A 13 -2.43 -9.26 15.33
CA GLY A 13 -1.63 -8.69 14.25
C GLY A 13 -0.61 -7.68 14.77
N GLY A 14 0.66 -8.06 14.73
CA GLY A 14 1.82 -7.26 15.16
C GLY A 14 2.37 -6.35 14.04
N GLY A 15 1.50 -5.88 13.14
CA GLY A 15 1.79 -4.83 12.15
C GLY A 15 1.69 -3.41 12.74
N PRO A 16 1.93 -2.35 11.92
CA PRO A 16 1.91 -0.97 12.41
C PRO A 16 0.61 -0.57 13.09
N ALA A 17 -0.55 -1.00 12.59
CA ALA A 17 -1.85 -0.70 13.22
C ALA A 17 -1.96 -1.34 14.61
N GLY A 18 -1.64 -2.63 14.73
CA GLY A 18 -1.72 -3.33 16.01
C GLY A 18 -0.72 -2.82 17.03
N LEU A 19 0.53 -2.53 16.62
CA LEU A 19 1.54 -1.96 17.52
C LEU A 19 1.15 -0.56 18.00
N MET A 20 0.51 0.26 17.15
CA MET A 20 0.01 1.59 17.53
C MET A 20 -1.17 1.49 18.51
N ALA A 21 -2.09 0.55 18.28
CA ALA A 21 -3.18 0.29 19.22
C ALA A 21 -2.64 -0.22 20.59
N ALA A 22 -1.64 -1.10 20.55
CA ALA A 22 -0.99 -1.60 21.76
C ALA A 22 -0.30 -0.46 22.55
N GLU A 23 0.37 0.47 21.88
CA GLU A 23 0.99 1.63 22.52
C GLU A 23 -0.05 2.51 23.21
N ALA A 24 -1.14 2.85 22.50
CA ALA A 24 -2.22 3.68 23.05
C ALA A 24 -2.86 3.07 24.32
N LEU A 25 -3.05 1.77 24.33
CA LEU A 25 -3.60 1.03 25.48
C LEU A 25 -2.61 0.90 26.63
N ALA A 26 -1.36 0.55 26.34
CA ALA A 26 -0.34 0.36 27.35
C ALA A 26 0.06 1.67 28.06
N GLN A 27 0.10 2.79 27.34
CA GLN A 27 0.28 4.13 27.90
C GLN A 27 -0.81 4.51 28.92
N ALA A 28 -2.01 3.95 28.77
CA ALA A 28 -3.11 4.13 29.71
C ALA A 28 -3.12 3.09 30.86
N GLY A 29 -2.07 2.26 31.00
CA GLY A 29 -1.94 1.27 32.06
C GLY A 29 -2.72 -0.03 31.86
N VAL A 30 -3.21 -0.31 30.65
CA VAL A 30 -3.92 -1.54 30.31
C VAL A 30 -2.89 -2.67 30.05
N ALA A 31 -3.18 -3.88 30.52
CA ALA A 31 -2.37 -5.06 30.21
C ALA A 31 -2.61 -5.50 28.76
N VAL A 32 -1.59 -5.40 27.91
CA VAL A 32 -1.71 -5.67 26.46
C VAL A 32 -0.86 -6.85 26.07
N THR A 33 -1.45 -7.80 25.33
CA THR A 33 -0.71 -8.86 24.63
C THR A 33 -0.95 -8.73 23.13
N VAL A 34 0.13 -8.64 22.36
CA VAL A 34 0.11 -8.64 20.90
C VAL A 34 0.37 -10.05 20.38
N TYR A 35 -0.58 -10.63 19.69
CA TYR A 35 -0.49 -11.94 19.04
C TYR A 35 -0.19 -11.75 17.56
N ASP A 36 0.75 -12.51 17.03
CA ASP A 36 1.08 -12.50 15.60
C ASP A 36 1.36 -13.93 15.11
N ARG A 37 0.79 -14.29 13.95
CA ARG A 37 1.00 -15.60 13.34
C ARG A 37 2.44 -15.86 12.90
N MET A 38 3.17 -14.77 12.59
CA MET A 38 4.53 -14.84 12.08
C MET A 38 5.55 -15.00 13.23
N PRO A 39 6.74 -15.55 12.94
CA PRO A 39 7.81 -15.71 13.94
C PRO A 39 8.42 -14.38 14.41
N SER A 40 8.15 -13.27 13.73
CA SER A 40 8.59 -11.93 14.11
C SER A 40 7.54 -10.90 13.67
N LEU A 41 7.41 -9.83 14.45
CA LEU A 41 6.43 -8.76 14.20
C LEU A 41 6.80 -7.87 13.01
N ALA A 42 5.82 -7.17 12.47
CA ALA A 42 5.96 -6.08 11.50
C ALA A 42 6.71 -6.44 10.20
N ARG A 43 6.59 -7.67 9.72
CA ARG A 43 7.35 -8.17 8.54
C ARG A 43 7.04 -7.39 7.27
N LYS A 44 5.75 -7.09 6.99
CA LYS A 44 5.34 -6.27 5.83
C LYS A 44 5.86 -4.83 5.97
N PHE A 45 5.88 -4.27 7.18
CA PHE A 45 6.45 -2.96 7.46
C PHE A 45 7.96 -2.90 7.20
N LEU A 46 8.71 -3.95 7.57
CA LEU A 46 10.12 -4.09 7.24
C LEU A 46 10.36 -4.17 5.73
N LEU A 47 9.50 -4.87 4.99
CA LEU A 47 9.57 -4.93 3.53
C LEU A 47 9.34 -3.56 2.89
N ALA A 48 8.35 -2.80 3.36
CA ALA A 48 8.02 -1.47 2.85
C ALA A 48 9.19 -0.48 2.91
N GLY A 49 10.15 -0.71 3.82
CA GLY A 49 11.33 0.14 3.97
C GLY A 49 12.57 -0.27 3.17
N ARG A 50 12.49 -1.26 2.27
CA ARG A 50 13.68 -1.70 1.49
C ARG A 50 14.25 -0.62 0.57
N GLY A 51 13.39 0.19 -0.06
CA GLY A 51 13.80 1.32 -0.92
C GLY A 51 13.79 2.68 -0.21
N GLY A 52 13.64 2.70 1.13
CA GLY A 52 13.42 3.89 1.94
C GLY A 52 12.02 3.90 2.53
N LEU A 53 11.92 3.98 3.86
CA LEU A 53 10.64 3.98 4.57
C LEU A 53 9.93 5.32 4.40
N ASN A 54 8.93 5.36 3.53
CA ASN A 54 8.07 6.52 3.37
C ASN A 54 6.94 6.47 4.40
N LEU A 55 7.07 7.26 5.47
CA LEU A 55 6.16 7.25 6.62
C LEU A 55 4.85 7.98 6.35
N THR A 56 4.95 9.18 5.76
CA THR A 56 3.82 10.07 5.50
C THR A 56 4.19 11.07 4.39
N HIS A 57 3.36 12.07 4.17
CA HIS A 57 3.59 13.14 3.19
C HIS A 57 3.43 14.51 3.84
N SER A 58 4.11 15.53 3.31
CA SER A 58 4.14 16.89 3.87
C SER A 58 3.13 17.85 3.23
N GLU A 59 2.25 17.36 2.34
CA GLU A 59 1.21 18.22 1.76
C GLU A 59 0.17 18.64 2.81
N ASP A 60 -0.57 19.70 2.54
CA ASP A 60 -1.62 20.20 3.41
C ASP A 60 -2.67 19.13 3.71
N LEU A 61 -3.19 19.13 4.95
CA LEU A 61 -4.11 18.10 5.40
C LEU A 61 -5.36 17.92 4.51
N PRO A 62 -6.02 18.97 3.98
CA PRO A 62 -7.12 18.81 3.03
C PRO A 62 -6.72 18.07 1.76
N GLN A 63 -5.56 18.40 1.17
CA GLN A 63 -5.02 17.70 -0.01
C GLN A 63 -4.63 16.27 0.33
N PHE A 64 -4.01 16.08 1.48
CA PHE A 64 -3.65 14.76 2.01
C PHE A 64 -4.87 13.84 2.14
N LEU A 65 -5.96 14.33 2.74
CA LEU A 65 -7.21 13.60 2.90
C LEU A 65 -7.90 13.28 1.57
N ALA A 66 -7.75 14.15 0.55
CA ALA A 66 -8.28 13.92 -0.78
C ALA A 66 -7.58 12.75 -1.54
N ARG A 67 -6.43 12.27 -1.06
CA ARG A 67 -5.74 11.11 -1.64
C ARG A 67 -6.42 9.78 -1.32
N TYR A 68 -7.22 9.73 -0.25
CA TYR A 68 -7.93 8.51 0.13
C TYR A 68 -9.23 8.39 -0.66
N ARG A 69 -9.33 7.36 -1.47
CA ARG A 69 -10.58 7.00 -2.16
C ARG A 69 -11.50 6.30 -1.16
N ASN A 70 -12.79 6.55 -1.29
CA ASN A 70 -13.81 6.05 -0.34
C ASN A 70 -13.52 6.46 1.11
N ALA A 71 -12.81 7.61 1.31
CA ALA A 71 -12.51 8.11 2.63
C ALA A 71 -13.80 8.42 3.38
N THR A 72 -14.18 7.50 4.26
CA THR A 72 -15.32 7.66 5.15
C THR A 72 -15.05 8.76 6.20
N PRO A 73 -16.08 9.36 6.78
CA PRO A 73 -15.91 10.30 7.91
C PRO A 73 -15.05 9.71 9.04
N LEU A 74 -15.20 8.39 9.30
CA LEU A 74 -14.44 7.68 10.32
C LEU A 74 -12.94 7.67 10.04
N LEU A 75 -12.52 7.37 8.81
CA LEU A 75 -11.12 7.41 8.41
C LEU A 75 -10.55 8.83 8.48
N ARG A 76 -11.31 9.83 7.98
CA ARG A 76 -10.91 11.23 8.03
C ARG A 76 -10.67 11.68 9.47
N GLN A 77 -11.61 11.40 10.36
CA GLN A 77 -11.51 11.73 11.80
C GLN A 77 -10.27 11.07 12.44
N ALA A 78 -9.98 9.82 12.11
CA ALA A 78 -8.79 9.15 12.64
C ALA A 78 -7.49 9.84 12.17
N ILE A 79 -7.39 10.22 10.89
CA ILE A 79 -6.21 10.90 10.34
C ILE A 79 -6.10 12.34 10.91
N GLU A 80 -7.21 13.05 11.09
CA GLU A 80 -7.23 14.38 11.72
C GLU A 80 -6.81 14.33 13.19
N ALA A 81 -7.19 13.27 13.92
CA ALA A 81 -6.78 13.03 15.31
C ALA A 81 -5.31 12.57 15.45
N PHE A 82 -4.72 12.02 14.38
CA PHE A 82 -3.31 11.64 14.32
C PHE A 82 -2.73 12.02 12.93
N PRO A 83 -2.54 13.33 12.66
CA PRO A 83 -2.11 13.85 11.37
C PRO A 83 -0.61 13.58 11.07
N PRO A 84 -0.13 13.86 9.85
CA PRO A 84 1.27 13.71 9.48
C PRO A 84 2.26 14.36 10.46
N ALA A 85 1.94 15.52 11.00
CA ALA A 85 2.77 16.19 12.01
C ALA A 85 2.87 15.38 13.32
N ALA A 86 1.76 14.75 13.76
CA ALA A 86 1.76 13.90 14.95
C ALA A 86 2.58 12.61 14.73
N LEU A 87 2.53 12.02 13.53
CA LEU A 87 3.36 10.86 13.20
C LEU A 87 4.86 11.22 13.21
N ARG A 88 5.23 12.38 12.70
CA ARG A 88 6.62 12.87 12.78
C ARG A 88 7.07 13.08 14.22
N ALA A 89 6.27 13.78 15.03
CA ALA A 89 6.55 13.98 16.46
C ALA A 89 6.66 12.64 17.23
N TRP A 90 5.83 11.66 16.88
CA TRP A 90 5.92 10.31 17.44
C TRP A 90 7.26 9.62 17.08
N CYS A 91 7.74 9.75 15.84
CA CYS A 91 9.06 9.26 15.44
C CYS A 91 10.18 9.95 16.22
N GLU A 92 10.12 11.28 16.37
CA GLU A 92 11.09 12.05 17.15
C GLU A 92 11.10 11.61 18.62
N GLY A 93 9.93 11.34 19.21
CA GLY A 93 9.81 10.75 20.54
C GLY A 93 10.41 9.34 20.67
N LEU A 94 10.78 8.68 19.57
CA LEU A 94 11.53 7.43 19.51
C LEU A 94 13.03 7.63 19.18
N ASP A 95 13.51 8.87 19.22
CA ASP A 95 14.86 9.28 18.78
C ASP A 95 15.12 8.97 17.29
N GLN A 96 14.03 9.01 16.49
CA GLN A 96 14.08 8.78 15.05
C GLN A 96 13.63 10.05 14.32
N THR A 97 14.59 10.94 14.04
CA THR A 97 14.34 12.17 13.28
C THR A 97 13.83 11.87 11.87
N THR A 98 13.05 12.79 11.32
CA THR A 98 12.49 12.67 9.98
C THR A 98 12.91 13.86 9.10
N PHE A 99 12.96 13.64 7.77
CA PHE A 99 13.15 14.70 6.80
C PHE A 99 12.14 14.58 5.64
N ILE A 100 11.95 15.70 4.93
CA ILE A 100 11.07 15.78 3.77
C ILE A 100 11.93 15.69 2.52
N GLY A 101 11.66 14.70 1.67
CA GLY A 101 12.28 14.57 0.35
C GLY A 101 11.71 15.57 -0.66
N SER A 102 12.35 15.70 -1.81
CA SER A 102 11.98 16.66 -2.87
C SER A 102 10.55 16.47 -3.42
N SER A 103 9.99 15.27 -3.27
CA SER A 103 8.62 14.95 -3.68
C SER A 103 7.57 15.14 -2.58
N GLY A 104 7.90 15.76 -1.45
CA GLY A 104 7.02 15.92 -0.29
C GLY A 104 6.90 14.68 0.60
N ARG A 105 7.48 13.54 0.21
CA ARG A 105 7.49 12.32 1.01
C ARG A 105 8.34 12.48 2.26
N VAL A 106 7.88 11.95 3.37
CA VAL A 106 8.58 12.02 4.67
C VAL A 106 9.24 10.68 4.97
N PHE A 107 10.53 10.74 5.27
CA PHE A 107 11.36 9.57 5.58
C PHE A 107 12.03 9.73 6.95
N PRO A 108 12.29 8.64 7.69
CA PRO A 108 13.23 8.71 8.80
C PRO A 108 14.64 9.01 8.27
N SER A 109 15.45 9.73 9.02
CA SER A 109 16.82 10.12 8.62
C SER A 109 17.72 8.94 8.29
N SER A 110 17.44 7.77 8.90
CA SER A 110 18.12 6.51 8.58
C SER A 110 17.69 5.89 7.25
N PHE A 111 16.63 6.37 6.59
CA PHE A 111 15.94 5.76 5.45
C PHE A 111 15.36 4.36 5.72
N LYS A 112 15.70 3.71 6.82
CA LYS A 112 15.42 2.30 7.08
C LYS A 112 14.30 2.13 8.13
N THR A 113 13.49 1.09 7.96
CA THR A 113 12.46 0.70 8.93
C THR A 113 13.05 0.12 10.23
N SER A 114 14.15 -0.63 10.13
CA SER A 114 14.65 -1.43 11.26
C SER A 114 15.04 -0.60 12.50
N PRO A 115 15.69 0.59 12.40
CA PRO A 115 15.96 1.41 13.58
C PRO A 115 14.69 1.89 14.28
N LEU A 116 13.73 2.41 13.50
CA LEU A 116 12.44 2.85 14.01
C LEU A 116 11.68 1.71 14.70
N LEU A 117 11.56 0.55 14.06
CA LEU A 117 10.87 -0.60 14.63
C LEU A 117 11.53 -1.08 15.93
N ARG A 118 12.86 -1.16 15.99
CA ARG A 118 13.58 -1.54 17.22
C ARG A 118 13.36 -0.57 18.36
N ALA A 119 13.39 0.73 18.09
CA ALA A 119 13.09 1.76 19.07
C ALA A 119 11.66 1.63 19.59
N TRP A 120 10.72 1.41 18.68
CA TRP A 120 9.30 1.22 18.99
C TRP A 120 9.06 -0.03 19.86
N LEU A 121 9.60 -1.17 19.47
CA LEU A 121 9.48 -2.41 20.28
C LEU A 121 10.09 -2.29 21.68
N ARG A 122 11.22 -1.57 21.83
CA ARG A 122 11.77 -1.25 23.15
C ARG A 122 10.82 -0.42 24.00
N ARG A 123 10.21 0.64 23.41
CA ARG A 123 9.20 1.45 24.11
C ARG A 123 7.99 0.59 24.53
N LEU A 124 7.46 -0.24 23.64
CA LEU A 124 6.37 -1.14 23.98
C LEU A 124 6.71 -2.11 25.09
N SER A 125 7.93 -2.67 25.09
CA SER A 125 8.43 -3.52 26.17
C SER A 125 8.55 -2.75 27.49
N SER A 126 9.02 -1.50 27.49
CA SER A 126 9.07 -0.66 28.69
C SER A 126 7.69 -0.29 29.25
N LEU A 127 6.66 -0.35 28.40
CA LEU A 127 5.24 -0.21 28.77
C LEU A 127 4.60 -1.56 29.18
N ASN A 128 5.40 -2.61 29.36
CA ASN A 128 4.96 -3.96 29.72
C ASN A 128 4.02 -4.62 28.69
N VAL A 129 4.12 -4.27 27.41
CA VAL A 129 3.43 -4.99 26.34
C VAL A 129 4.06 -6.36 26.15
N THR A 130 3.25 -7.40 26.20
CA THR A 130 3.68 -8.78 25.94
C THR A 130 3.54 -9.09 24.44
N PHE A 131 4.53 -9.77 23.85
CA PHE A 131 4.49 -10.20 22.46
C PHE A 131 4.42 -11.72 22.38
N SER A 132 3.42 -12.24 21.65
CA SER A 132 3.17 -13.67 21.43
C SER A 132 3.23 -13.99 19.92
N PRO A 133 4.44 -14.13 19.33
CA PRO A 133 4.58 -14.56 17.93
C PRO A 133 4.19 -16.04 17.77
N ARG A 134 3.99 -16.48 16.50
CA ARG A 134 3.57 -17.84 16.13
C ARG A 134 2.21 -18.25 16.72
N HIS A 135 1.30 -17.26 16.93
CA HIS A 135 -0.06 -17.48 17.33
C HIS A 135 -0.99 -17.09 16.19
N ASP A 136 -1.45 -18.08 15.42
CA ASP A 136 -2.37 -17.89 14.31
C ASP A 136 -3.81 -17.87 14.84
N TRP A 137 -4.47 -16.73 14.73
CA TRP A 137 -5.84 -16.57 15.23
C TRP A 137 -6.83 -17.33 14.33
N THR A 138 -7.63 -18.20 14.95
CA THR A 138 -8.60 -19.07 14.28
C THR A 138 -10.06 -18.72 14.62
N GLY A 139 -10.30 -17.59 15.30
CA GLY A 139 -11.64 -17.13 15.65
C GLY A 139 -11.91 -17.19 17.15
N TRP A 140 -13.12 -17.51 17.50
CA TRP A 140 -13.61 -17.64 18.88
C TRP A 140 -14.21 -19.01 19.10
N ASN A 141 -14.09 -19.55 20.31
CA ASN A 141 -14.86 -20.72 20.74
C ASN A 141 -16.29 -20.32 21.17
N ASP A 142 -17.08 -21.32 21.57
CA ASP A 142 -18.48 -21.14 22.00
C ASP A 142 -18.61 -20.26 23.26
N ASP A 143 -17.59 -20.22 24.11
CA ASP A 143 -17.53 -19.36 25.29
C ASP A 143 -17.06 -17.92 24.99
N GLY A 144 -16.82 -17.57 23.72
CA GLY A 144 -16.34 -16.27 23.27
C GLY A 144 -14.85 -16.01 23.54
N ALA A 145 -14.06 -17.03 23.95
CA ALA A 145 -12.63 -16.88 24.07
C ALA A 145 -11.94 -16.90 22.69
N LEU A 146 -10.90 -16.08 22.52
CA LEU A 146 -10.07 -16.06 21.31
C LEU A 146 -9.30 -17.37 21.18
N CYS A 147 -9.39 -18.01 20.02
CA CYS A 147 -8.67 -19.24 19.71
C CYS A 147 -7.46 -18.96 18.83
N PHE A 148 -6.34 -19.55 19.20
CA PHE A 148 -5.09 -19.45 18.46
C PHE A 148 -4.51 -20.84 18.20
N ARG A 149 -4.04 -21.05 16.97
CA ARG A 149 -3.19 -22.21 16.64
C ARG A 149 -1.73 -21.82 16.84
N ASN A 150 -1.04 -22.57 17.68
CA ASN A 150 0.40 -22.51 17.82
C ASN A 150 0.98 -23.86 17.35
N ALA A 151 2.28 -23.92 16.99
CA ALA A 151 2.92 -25.13 16.51
C ALA A 151 2.73 -26.35 17.45
N ASP A 152 2.65 -26.10 18.76
CA ASP A 152 2.64 -27.13 19.80
C ASP A 152 1.22 -27.44 20.32
N LYS A 153 0.27 -26.51 20.26
CA LYS A 153 -1.09 -26.68 20.80
C LYS A 153 -2.01 -25.52 20.41
N ASP A 154 -3.32 -25.80 20.42
CA ASP A 154 -4.33 -24.77 20.38
C ASP A 154 -4.46 -24.09 21.75
N VAL A 155 -4.57 -22.76 21.73
CA VAL A 155 -4.63 -21.92 22.94
C VAL A 155 -5.90 -21.07 22.89
N ALA A 156 -6.67 -21.08 23.99
CA ALA A 156 -7.81 -20.20 24.18
C ALA A 156 -7.47 -19.07 25.16
N VAL A 157 -7.78 -17.83 24.80
CA VAL A 157 -7.46 -16.62 25.58
C VAL A 157 -8.73 -15.79 25.80
N ARG A 158 -8.99 -15.40 27.03
CA ARG A 158 -10.02 -14.41 27.37
C ARG A 158 -9.40 -13.03 27.50
N ALA A 159 -10.02 -12.03 26.86
CA ALA A 159 -9.66 -10.64 26.95
C ALA A 159 -10.90 -9.79 27.21
N ASP A 160 -10.75 -8.64 27.91
CA ASP A 160 -11.85 -7.69 28.15
C ASP A 160 -12.19 -6.89 26.89
N ALA A 161 -11.23 -6.72 25.99
CA ALA A 161 -11.42 -6.19 24.63
C ALA A 161 -10.38 -6.77 23.66
N THR A 162 -10.70 -6.72 22.38
CA THR A 162 -9.83 -7.22 21.29
C THR A 162 -9.65 -6.18 20.21
N VAL A 163 -8.43 -5.97 19.73
CA VAL A 163 -8.15 -5.16 18.53
C VAL A 163 -7.65 -6.06 17.42
N LEU A 164 -8.38 -6.12 16.32
CA LEU A 164 -8.00 -6.83 15.11
C LEU A 164 -7.20 -5.89 14.18
N ALA A 165 -6.00 -6.29 13.81
CA ALA A 165 -5.08 -5.54 12.95
C ALA A 165 -4.35 -6.48 11.97
N LEU A 166 -5.13 -7.36 11.32
CA LEU A 166 -4.64 -8.51 10.56
C LEU A 166 -4.21 -8.17 9.12
N GLY A 167 -4.35 -6.90 8.70
CA GLY A 167 -3.97 -6.43 7.37
C GLY A 167 -4.94 -6.88 6.27
N GLY A 168 -4.55 -6.66 5.01
CA GLY A 168 -5.31 -7.07 3.83
C GLY A 168 -4.91 -8.45 3.30
N ALA A 169 -4.74 -8.56 1.96
CA ALA A 169 -4.38 -9.80 1.26
C ALA A 169 -3.05 -9.72 0.50
N SER A 170 -2.34 -8.61 0.58
CA SER A 170 -1.07 -8.44 -0.13
C SER A 170 0.09 -9.00 0.72
N TRP A 171 1.01 -9.72 0.04
CA TRP A 171 2.15 -10.39 0.67
C TRP A 171 1.76 -11.45 1.71
N PRO A 172 0.99 -12.48 1.34
CA PRO A 172 0.51 -13.52 2.28
C PRO A 172 1.66 -14.25 3.00
N LYS A 173 2.82 -14.42 2.34
CA LYS A 173 4.04 -14.98 2.96
C LYS A 173 4.59 -14.15 4.13
N LEU A 174 4.13 -12.92 4.30
CA LEU A 174 4.50 -12.03 5.40
C LEU A 174 3.39 -11.89 6.46
N GLY A 175 2.31 -12.67 6.33
CA GLY A 175 1.24 -12.75 7.30
C GLY A 175 -0.07 -12.03 6.91
N SER A 176 -0.11 -11.30 5.77
CA SER A 176 -1.29 -10.58 5.31
C SER A 176 -1.97 -11.39 4.20
N ASP A 177 -2.83 -12.34 4.56
CA ASP A 177 -3.44 -13.33 3.65
C ASP A 177 -4.97 -13.33 3.64
N ALA A 178 -5.59 -12.37 4.33
CA ALA A 178 -7.05 -12.23 4.44
C ALA A 178 -7.77 -13.43 5.09
N SER A 179 -7.09 -14.32 5.81
CA SER A 179 -7.69 -15.48 6.48
C SER A 179 -8.78 -15.10 7.48
N TRP A 180 -8.79 -13.86 7.96
CA TRP A 180 -9.78 -13.32 8.90
C TRP A 180 -11.18 -13.09 8.29
N ILE A 181 -11.30 -13.03 6.95
CA ILE A 181 -12.57 -12.69 6.27
C ILE A 181 -13.68 -13.69 6.65
N GLY A 182 -13.43 -14.99 6.47
CA GLY A 182 -14.43 -16.02 6.79
C GLY A 182 -14.83 -16.01 8.27
N LEU A 183 -13.88 -15.70 9.17
CA LEU A 183 -14.15 -15.63 10.61
C LEU A 183 -15.10 -14.50 10.99
N LEU A 184 -14.97 -13.35 10.33
CA LEU A 184 -15.83 -12.19 10.56
C LEU A 184 -17.16 -12.30 9.82
N GLN A 185 -17.19 -12.88 8.61
CA GLN A 185 -18.42 -13.15 7.89
C GLN A 185 -19.34 -14.13 8.65
N ALA A 186 -18.76 -15.12 9.33
CA ALA A 186 -19.48 -16.02 10.22
C ALA A 186 -20.12 -15.32 11.45
N ARG A 187 -19.75 -14.06 11.69
CA ARG A 187 -20.32 -13.16 12.71
C ARG A 187 -21.16 -12.03 12.10
N ASP A 188 -21.65 -12.19 10.88
CA ASP A 188 -22.47 -11.21 10.14
C ASP A 188 -21.79 -9.84 9.95
N VAL A 189 -20.47 -9.77 9.94
CA VAL A 189 -19.73 -8.57 9.58
C VAL A 189 -19.66 -8.45 8.06
N ALA A 190 -20.21 -7.37 7.52
CA ALA A 190 -20.14 -7.08 6.09
C ALA A 190 -18.70 -6.71 5.68
N ILE A 191 -18.20 -7.39 4.65
CA ILE A 191 -16.84 -7.18 4.14
C ILE A 191 -16.89 -6.99 2.63
N ALA A 192 -16.41 -5.84 2.16
CA ALA A 192 -16.22 -5.59 0.74
C ALA A 192 -15.11 -6.50 0.18
N PRO A 193 -15.29 -7.08 -1.02
CA PRO A 193 -14.28 -7.94 -1.62
C PRO A 193 -12.92 -7.26 -1.72
N LEU A 194 -11.87 -7.97 -1.30
CA LEU A 194 -10.51 -7.44 -1.40
C LEU A 194 -10.06 -7.44 -2.86
N ARG A 195 -9.45 -6.32 -3.27
CA ARG A 195 -8.94 -6.06 -4.62
C ARG A 195 -7.50 -5.57 -4.56
N PRO A 196 -6.66 -5.87 -5.57
CA PRO A 196 -5.30 -5.34 -5.61
C PRO A 196 -5.32 -3.81 -5.70
N SER A 197 -4.51 -3.15 -4.87
CA SER A 197 -4.29 -1.71 -4.87
C SER A 197 -2.79 -1.42 -4.90
N ASN A 198 -2.38 -0.35 -5.60
CA ASN A 198 -0.97 -0.09 -5.88
C ASN A 198 -0.30 -1.34 -6.50
N CYS A 199 -0.90 -1.84 -7.55
CA CYS A 199 -0.51 -3.09 -8.22
C CYS A 199 0.03 -2.85 -9.63
N GLY A 200 0.69 -3.86 -10.18
CA GLY A 200 1.01 -3.95 -11.60
C GLY A 200 -0.19 -4.36 -12.45
N PHE A 201 -0.05 -4.18 -13.76
CA PHE A 201 -1.07 -4.53 -14.75
C PHE A 201 -0.51 -5.40 -15.84
N THR A 202 -1.34 -6.26 -16.39
CA THR A 202 -0.97 -7.17 -17.47
C THR A 202 -1.06 -6.50 -18.84
N ALA A 203 -0.10 -6.82 -19.71
CA ALA A 203 -0.07 -6.43 -21.12
C ALA A 203 0.42 -7.62 -21.97
N ALA A 204 -0.10 -7.74 -23.17
CA ALA A 204 0.28 -8.82 -24.09
C ALA A 204 1.59 -8.46 -24.83
N TRP A 205 2.73 -8.73 -24.21
CA TRP A 205 4.04 -8.51 -24.83
C TRP A 205 4.39 -9.60 -25.84
N SER A 206 5.06 -9.20 -26.94
CA SER A 206 5.71 -10.17 -27.80
C SER A 206 6.85 -10.87 -27.07
N GLU A 207 7.24 -12.07 -27.54
CA GLU A 207 8.38 -12.83 -26.99
C GLU A 207 9.68 -12.00 -27.02
N LYS A 208 9.86 -11.18 -28.04
CA LYS A 208 11.02 -10.29 -28.16
C LYS A 208 11.05 -9.19 -27.10
N PHE A 209 9.89 -8.72 -26.63
CA PHE A 209 9.83 -7.65 -25.62
C PHE A 209 9.95 -8.21 -24.20
N ARG A 210 9.51 -9.43 -23.93
CA ARG A 210 9.62 -10.11 -22.62
C ARG A 210 11.05 -10.18 -22.08
N ARG A 211 12.07 -10.17 -22.96
CA ARG A 211 13.49 -10.13 -22.53
C ARG A 211 13.88 -8.91 -21.70
N PHE A 212 13.06 -7.87 -21.69
CA PHE A 212 13.25 -6.66 -20.88
C PHE A 212 12.63 -6.75 -19.48
N GLU A 213 12.16 -7.92 -19.07
CA GLU A 213 11.70 -8.15 -17.70
C GLU A 213 12.68 -7.60 -16.68
N GLY A 214 12.18 -6.85 -15.68
CA GLY A 214 12.96 -6.16 -14.65
C GLY A 214 13.62 -4.85 -15.10
N THR A 215 13.50 -4.47 -16.39
CA THR A 215 14.14 -3.25 -16.89
C THR A 215 13.25 -2.02 -16.64
N PRO A 216 13.79 -0.94 -16.03
CA PRO A 216 13.04 0.29 -15.84
C PRO A 216 12.93 1.13 -17.11
N LEU A 217 11.77 1.75 -17.31
CA LEU A 217 11.52 2.86 -18.23
C LEU A 217 11.53 4.15 -17.42
N LYS A 218 12.54 5.01 -17.63
CA LYS A 218 12.72 6.27 -16.90
C LYS A 218 13.66 7.25 -17.64
N PRO A 219 13.46 8.60 -17.53
CA PRO A 219 12.23 9.21 -17.01
C PRO A 219 11.07 9.02 -18.00
N ILE A 220 9.85 8.90 -17.51
CA ILE A 220 8.64 8.84 -18.33
C ILE A 220 7.53 9.74 -17.74
N ALA A 221 6.52 10.07 -18.58
CA ALA A 221 5.22 10.49 -18.11
C ALA A 221 4.15 9.51 -18.59
N LEU A 222 3.30 9.07 -17.69
CA LEU A 222 2.22 8.12 -17.97
C LEU A 222 0.88 8.82 -17.86
N SER A 223 0.07 8.74 -18.90
CA SER A 223 -1.23 9.41 -18.98
C SER A 223 -2.37 8.42 -19.11
N PHE A 224 -3.42 8.64 -18.33
CA PHE A 224 -4.69 7.92 -18.38
C PHE A 224 -5.85 8.79 -17.89
N ALA A 225 -6.98 8.82 -18.59
CA ALA A 225 -8.21 9.53 -18.21
C ALA A 225 -7.98 10.99 -17.78
N GLY A 226 -7.15 11.74 -18.53
CA GLY A 226 -6.83 13.14 -18.24
C GLY A 226 -5.82 13.36 -17.11
N GLN A 227 -5.38 12.32 -16.42
CA GLN A 227 -4.33 12.40 -15.42
C GLN A 227 -2.98 12.07 -16.05
N THR A 228 -1.93 12.79 -15.64
CA THR A 228 -0.55 12.51 -16.07
C THR A 228 0.36 12.42 -14.84
N VAL A 229 1.12 11.35 -14.76
CA VAL A 229 2.07 11.06 -13.68
C VAL A 229 3.48 10.95 -14.25
N ARG A 230 4.41 11.76 -13.75
CA ARG A 230 5.83 11.65 -14.06
C ARG A 230 6.54 10.69 -13.11
N GLY A 231 7.48 9.93 -13.64
CA GLY A 231 8.22 8.97 -12.81
C GLY A 231 8.89 7.88 -13.62
N GLU A 232 8.73 6.66 -13.14
CA GLU A 232 9.25 5.45 -13.76
C GLU A 232 8.22 4.32 -13.71
N CYS A 233 8.32 3.38 -14.62
CA CYS A 233 7.70 2.07 -14.51
C CYS A 233 8.73 0.98 -14.86
N VAL A 234 8.43 -0.25 -14.49
CA VAL A 234 9.27 -1.42 -14.75
C VAL A 234 8.51 -2.38 -15.65
N VAL A 235 9.17 -2.87 -16.67
CA VAL A 235 8.64 -3.94 -17.51
C VAL A 235 8.65 -5.23 -16.71
N THR A 236 7.50 -5.88 -16.60
CA THR A 236 7.40 -7.24 -16.06
C THR A 236 7.24 -8.23 -17.22
N ARG A 237 7.36 -9.51 -16.93
CA ARG A 237 7.20 -10.58 -17.94
C ARG A 237 5.90 -10.43 -18.74
N ASP A 238 4.81 -10.07 -18.07
CA ASP A 238 3.48 -10.02 -18.65
C ASP A 238 2.78 -8.66 -18.39
N GLY A 239 3.57 -7.56 -18.30
CA GLY A 239 2.95 -6.24 -18.11
C GLY A 239 3.88 -5.15 -17.61
N LEU A 240 3.33 -4.24 -16.80
CA LEU A 240 4.02 -3.08 -16.22
C LEU A 240 3.72 -2.95 -14.73
N GLU A 241 4.72 -2.49 -13.96
CA GLU A 241 4.58 -2.12 -12.56
C GLU A 241 5.43 -0.88 -12.24
N GLY A 242 5.50 -0.46 -10.98
CA GLY A 242 6.35 0.64 -10.54
C GLY A 242 5.60 1.94 -10.26
N GLY A 243 6.34 2.97 -9.80
CA GLY A 243 5.78 4.17 -9.17
C GLY A 243 4.70 4.88 -9.97
N ALA A 244 4.90 5.13 -11.28
CA ALA A 244 3.91 5.79 -12.13
C ALA A 244 2.65 4.94 -12.32
N ILE A 245 2.80 3.62 -12.47
CA ILE A 245 1.69 2.65 -12.58
C ILE A 245 0.90 2.60 -11.27
N TYR A 246 1.60 2.52 -10.13
CA TYR A 246 0.94 2.43 -8.82
C TYR A 246 0.11 3.67 -8.50
N THR A 247 0.58 4.84 -8.90
CA THR A 247 -0.17 6.10 -8.70
C THR A 247 -1.53 6.11 -9.43
N LEU A 248 -1.61 5.48 -10.60
CA LEU A 248 -2.83 5.35 -11.39
C LEU A 248 -3.56 4.02 -11.18
N SER A 249 -3.11 3.20 -10.22
CA SER A 249 -3.61 1.84 -10.04
C SER A 249 -5.12 1.76 -9.86
N ALA A 250 -5.71 2.61 -9.01
CA ALA A 250 -7.13 2.58 -8.74
C ALA A 250 -8.00 2.94 -9.97
N PRO A 251 -7.79 4.07 -10.69
CA PRO A 251 -8.56 4.36 -11.90
C PRO A 251 -8.33 3.36 -13.03
N LEU A 252 -7.12 2.80 -13.16
CA LEU A 252 -6.84 1.76 -14.15
C LEU A 252 -7.62 0.47 -13.85
N ARG A 253 -7.59 0.03 -12.60
CA ARG A 253 -8.33 -1.14 -12.13
C ARG A 253 -9.83 -1.00 -12.41
N ASP A 254 -10.41 0.13 -11.95
CA ASP A 254 -11.85 0.36 -12.08
C ASP A 254 -12.29 0.41 -13.56
N ALA A 255 -11.47 1.00 -14.42
CA ALA A 255 -11.74 1.03 -15.86
C ALA A 255 -11.58 -0.34 -16.55
N ILE A 256 -10.62 -1.16 -16.10
CA ILE A 256 -10.47 -2.53 -16.60
C ILE A 256 -11.65 -3.40 -16.16
N ASP A 257 -12.11 -3.28 -14.92
CA ASP A 257 -13.29 -4.01 -14.44
C ASP A 257 -14.55 -3.65 -15.24
N ALA A 258 -14.68 -2.38 -15.63
CA ALA A 258 -15.82 -1.91 -16.41
C ALA A 258 -15.76 -2.30 -17.91
N ASN A 259 -14.56 -2.30 -18.52
CA ASN A 259 -14.40 -2.39 -19.98
C ASN A 259 -13.58 -3.60 -20.44
N GLY A 260 -13.05 -4.41 -19.52
CA GLY A 260 -12.17 -5.55 -19.80
C GLY A 260 -10.72 -5.16 -20.17
N HIS A 261 -10.49 -3.91 -20.54
CA HIS A 261 -9.14 -3.39 -20.85
C HIS A 261 -9.11 -1.86 -20.83
N VAL A 262 -7.90 -1.30 -20.79
CA VAL A 262 -7.65 0.13 -20.96
C VAL A 262 -6.39 0.35 -21.80
N THR A 263 -6.28 1.52 -22.41
CA THR A 263 -5.04 1.97 -23.04
C THR A 263 -4.47 3.14 -22.26
N ILE A 264 -3.23 2.98 -21.80
CA ILE A 264 -2.42 4.05 -21.24
C ILE A 264 -1.50 4.62 -22.31
N HIS A 265 -1.05 5.86 -22.13
CA HIS A 265 -0.07 6.48 -23.02
C HIS A 265 1.19 6.82 -22.24
N ILE A 266 2.34 6.40 -22.77
CA ILE A 266 3.65 6.61 -22.15
C ILE A 266 4.45 7.60 -23.00
N ASP A 267 4.75 8.76 -22.43
CA ASP A 267 5.72 9.71 -22.97
C ASP A 267 7.13 9.26 -22.54
N LEU A 268 7.95 8.87 -23.51
CA LEU A 268 9.32 8.38 -23.28
C LEU A 268 10.35 9.49 -23.18
N GLN A 269 9.95 10.73 -23.45
CA GLN A 269 10.81 11.93 -23.40
C GLN A 269 10.03 13.13 -22.86
N PRO A 270 9.60 13.12 -21.57
CA PRO A 270 8.70 14.11 -21.02
C PRO A 270 9.29 15.54 -20.99
N GLU A 271 10.60 15.67 -21.03
CA GLU A 271 11.30 16.96 -21.02
C GLU A 271 11.54 17.55 -22.42
N VAL A 272 11.27 16.78 -23.50
CA VAL A 272 11.55 17.22 -24.87
C VAL A 272 10.25 17.46 -25.62
N PRO A 273 10.04 18.67 -26.19
CA PRO A 273 8.86 18.95 -27.04
C PRO A 273 8.80 18.07 -28.29
N ALA A 274 7.61 17.70 -28.73
CA ALA A 274 7.40 16.89 -29.93
C ALA A 274 8.06 17.50 -31.19
N ALA A 275 7.94 18.81 -31.39
CA ALA A 275 8.55 19.52 -32.52
C ALA A 275 10.08 19.35 -32.53
N THR A 276 10.75 19.46 -31.38
CA THR A 276 12.21 19.22 -31.27
C THR A 276 12.60 17.79 -31.58
N LEU A 277 11.75 16.82 -31.20
CA LEU A 277 11.95 15.41 -31.55
C LEU A 277 11.81 15.19 -33.06
N ALA A 278 10.75 15.74 -33.67
CA ALA A 278 10.50 15.64 -35.09
C ALA A 278 11.65 16.26 -35.93
N GLU A 279 12.12 17.44 -35.56
CA GLU A 279 13.28 18.08 -36.18
C GLU A 279 14.52 17.18 -36.15
N LYS A 280 14.89 16.64 -34.97
CA LYS A 280 16.04 15.77 -34.82
C LYS A 280 15.90 14.44 -35.60
N LEU A 281 14.69 13.88 -35.64
CA LEU A 281 14.40 12.64 -36.36
C LEU A 281 14.32 12.85 -37.87
N GLY A 282 14.05 14.07 -38.34
CA GLY A 282 14.05 14.46 -39.74
C GLY A 282 15.44 14.63 -40.37
N LEU A 283 16.50 14.70 -39.55
CA LEU A 283 17.87 14.80 -40.05
C LEU A 283 18.28 13.54 -40.84
N PRO A 284 19.11 13.67 -41.88
CA PRO A 284 19.57 12.55 -42.68
C PRO A 284 20.24 11.47 -41.82
N ARG A 285 19.72 10.24 -41.90
CA ARG A 285 20.21 9.08 -41.11
C ARG A 285 21.55 8.52 -41.60
N GLY A 286 21.92 8.82 -42.84
CA GLY A 286 23.09 8.19 -43.48
C GLY A 286 22.96 6.66 -43.48
N LYS A 287 24.02 5.96 -43.07
CA LYS A 287 24.07 4.49 -42.97
C LYS A 287 23.52 3.94 -41.62
N GLN A 288 22.94 4.78 -40.77
CA GLN A 288 22.47 4.33 -39.46
C GLN A 288 21.11 3.63 -39.53
N SER A 289 20.97 2.55 -38.74
CA SER A 289 19.67 1.90 -38.57
C SER A 289 18.72 2.83 -37.85
N LEU A 290 17.39 2.68 -38.01
CA LEU A 290 16.37 3.45 -37.32
C LEU A 290 16.55 3.35 -35.80
N SER A 291 16.81 2.17 -35.27
CA SER A 291 17.02 1.98 -33.83
C SER A 291 18.23 2.79 -33.32
N ASN A 292 19.32 2.89 -34.09
CA ASN A 292 20.46 3.73 -33.73
C ASN A 292 20.11 5.23 -33.79
N THR A 293 19.30 5.64 -34.78
CA THR A 293 18.80 7.01 -34.89
C THR A 293 17.94 7.38 -33.68
N LEU A 294 16.96 6.54 -33.33
CA LEU A 294 16.09 6.73 -32.16
C LEU A 294 16.92 6.86 -30.87
N ARG A 295 17.92 5.99 -30.68
CA ARG A 295 18.81 6.04 -29.50
C ARG A 295 19.66 7.30 -29.45
N LYS A 296 20.17 7.80 -30.58
CA LYS A 296 21.04 8.98 -30.64
C LYS A 296 20.25 10.28 -30.68
N ALA A 297 19.31 10.42 -31.62
CA ALA A 297 18.55 11.65 -31.84
C ALA A 297 17.52 11.90 -30.71
N ALA A 298 16.77 10.89 -30.32
CA ALA A 298 15.76 10.96 -29.28
C ALA A 298 16.26 10.51 -27.89
N ARG A 299 17.54 10.12 -27.74
CA ARG A 299 18.16 9.64 -26.49
C ARG A 299 17.37 8.52 -25.80
N LEU A 300 16.73 7.65 -26.58
CA LEU A 300 15.95 6.55 -26.05
C LEU A 300 16.85 5.40 -25.57
N SER A 301 16.49 4.81 -24.44
CA SER A 301 17.09 3.54 -24.00
C SER A 301 16.73 2.38 -24.93
N THR A 302 17.42 1.24 -24.82
CA THR A 302 17.11 0.06 -25.63
C THR A 302 15.69 -0.45 -25.37
N VAL A 303 15.24 -0.47 -24.12
CA VAL A 303 13.88 -0.88 -23.76
C VAL A 303 12.83 0.10 -24.30
N ALA A 304 13.09 1.42 -24.23
CA ALA A 304 12.19 2.43 -24.80
C ALA A 304 12.06 2.32 -26.31
N THR A 305 13.20 2.12 -27.02
CA THR A 305 13.18 1.85 -28.46
C THR A 305 12.42 0.57 -28.81
N SER A 306 12.57 -0.48 -27.99
CA SER A 306 11.84 -1.73 -28.20
C SER A 306 10.35 -1.60 -27.90
N LEU A 307 9.95 -0.75 -26.96
CA LEU A 307 8.54 -0.46 -26.69
C LEU A 307 7.87 0.25 -27.88
N LEU A 308 8.58 1.13 -28.59
CA LEU A 308 8.07 1.71 -29.85
C LEU A 308 7.82 0.62 -30.91
N HIS A 309 8.73 -0.35 -31.05
CA HIS A 309 8.51 -1.48 -31.96
C HIS A 309 7.32 -2.34 -31.51
N GLU A 310 7.16 -2.56 -30.24
CA GLU A 310 6.02 -3.29 -29.67
C GLU A 310 4.68 -2.58 -29.98
N ALA A 311 4.62 -1.26 -29.78
CA ALA A 311 3.45 -0.47 -30.14
C ALA A 311 3.17 -0.50 -31.66
N ALA A 312 4.21 -0.47 -32.51
CA ALA A 312 4.05 -0.50 -33.95
C ALA A 312 3.42 -1.82 -34.46
N LEU A 313 3.64 -2.94 -33.76
CA LEU A 313 2.97 -4.21 -34.06
C LEU A 313 1.45 -4.10 -33.99
N SER A 314 0.93 -3.33 -33.03
CA SER A 314 -0.51 -3.12 -32.87
C SER A 314 -1.14 -2.25 -33.99
N PHE A 315 -0.35 -1.42 -34.66
CA PHE A 315 -0.79 -0.59 -35.79
C PHE A 315 -0.64 -1.27 -37.15
N GLY A 316 0.03 -2.43 -37.20
CA GLY A 316 0.31 -3.14 -38.46
C GLY A 316 1.26 -2.39 -39.42
N LYS A 317 1.99 -1.36 -38.92
CA LYS A 317 2.95 -0.57 -39.71
C LYS A 317 4.33 -0.61 -39.06
N PRO A 318 5.42 -0.90 -39.81
CA PRO A 318 6.75 -0.83 -39.25
C PRO A 318 7.14 0.62 -38.91
N LEU A 319 7.93 0.82 -37.85
CA LEU A 319 8.40 2.17 -37.47
C LEU A 319 9.15 2.89 -38.61
N SER A 320 9.77 2.15 -39.53
CA SER A 320 10.48 2.70 -40.68
C SER A 320 9.59 3.39 -41.71
N ALA A 321 8.29 3.11 -41.67
CA ALA A 321 7.29 3.72 -42.55
C ALA A 321 6.67 5.00 -41.96
N LEU A 322 7.01 5.36 -40.72
CA LEU A 322 6.50 6.55 -40.07
C LEU A 322 7.34 7.78 -40.47
N THR A 323 6.67 8.91 -40.61
CA THR A 323 7.31 10.23 -40.79
C THR A 323 8.02 10.64 -39.49
N PRO A 324 8.95 11.61 -39.53
CA PRO A 324 9.57 12.17 -38.31
C PRO A 324 8.54 12.71 -37.30
N ASP A 325 7.46 13.35 -37.77
CA ASP A 325 6.37 13.84 -36.94
C ASP A 325 5.56 12.73 -36.29
N ASP A 326 5.25 11.66 -37.05
CA ASP A 326 4.57 10.47 -36.50
C ASP A 326 5.43 9.76 -35.45
N LEU A 327 6.75 9.63 -35.71
CA LEU A 327 7.68 9.06 -34.74
C LEU A 327 7.79 9.90 -33.49
N ALA A 328 7.86 11.24 -33.62
CA ALA A 328 7.87 12.15 -32.47
C ALA A 328 6.57 12.02 -31.67
N SER A 329 5.42 12.02 -32.33
CA SER A 329 4.10 11.81 -31.71
C SER A 329 4.01 10.47 -30.99
N LEU A 330 4.51 9.40 -31.58
CA LEU A 330 4.55 8.08 -30.96
C LEU A 330 5.46 8.05 -29.73
N ILE A 331 6.63 8.70 -29.78
CA ILE A 331 7.54 8.82 -28.61
C ILE A 331 6.85 9.56 -27.46
N LYS A 332 6.05 10.57 -27.75
CA LYS A 332 5.31 11.37 -26.77
C LYS A 332 4.08 10.66 -26.20
N ALA A 333 3.56 9.65 -26.88
CA ALA A 333 2.33 8.98 -26.47
C ALA A 333 2.31 7.51 -26.94
N VAL A 334 3.25 6.70 -26.43
CA VAL A 334 3.27 5.26 -26.75
C VAL A 334 2.05 4.58 -26.13
N PRO A 335 1.12 4.04 -26.93
CA PRO A 335 -0.02 3.35 -26.39
C PRO A 335 0.37 1.97 -25.88
N VAL A 336 -0.08 1.63 -24.68
CA VAL A 336 0.04 0.30 -24.10
C VAL A 336 -1.33 -0.15 -23.63
N ARG A 337 -1.80 -1.28 -24.18
CA ARG A 337 -3.05 -1.89 -23.77
C ARG A 337 -2.85 -2.77 -22.54
N LEU A 338 -3.54 -2.43 -21.45
CA LEU A 338 -3.58 -3.20 -20.22
C LEU A 338 -4.88 -4.00 -20.15
N THR A 339 -4.81 -5.27 -19.78
CA THR A 339 -5.93 -6.23 -19.87
C THR A 339 -6.34 -6.84 -18.54
N GLY A 340 -5.63 -6.54 -17.46
CA GLY A 340 -5.93 -7.06 -16.13
C GLY A 340 -4.98 -6.52 -15.08
N MET A 341 -5.28 -6.79 -13.82
CA MET A 341 -4.41 -6.52 -12.69
C MET A 341 -3.49 -7.72 -12.43
N GLN A 342 -2.30 -7.47 -11.93
CA GLN A 342 -1.49 -8.53 -11.33
C GLN A 342 -2.13 -9.05 -10.03
N PRO A 343 -1.85 -10.30 -9.61
CA PRO A 343 -2.45 -10.89 -8.42
C PRO A 343 -2.27 -10.02 -7.17
N ILE A 344 -3.30 -9.96 -6.32
CA ILE A 344 -3.28 -9.21 -5.06
C ILE A 344 -2.11 -9.59 -4.15
N ALA A 345 -1.66 -10.83 -4.20
CA ALA A 345 -0.51 -11.31 -3.44
C ALA A 345 0.81 -10.58 -3.78
N ALA A 346 0.90 -10.00 -5.00
CA ALA A 346 2.05 -9.21 -5.47
C ALA A 346 1.82 -7.69 -5.33
N ALA A 347 0.61 -7.26 -5.02
CA ALA A 347 0.29 -5.84 -4.85
C ALA A 347 0.97 -5.23 -3.61
N ILE A 348 1.15 -3.92 -3.59
CA ILE A 348 1.67 -3.22 -2.41
C ILE A 348 0.63 -3.20 -1.29
N SER A 349 -0.65 -3.01 -1.65
CA SER A 349 -1.77 -2.92 -0.71
C SER A 349 -3.04 -3.55 -1.26
N SER A 350 -4.05 -3.64 -0.40
CA SER A 350 -5.39 -4.10 -0.73
C SER A 350 -6.38 -2.94 -0.65
N ALA A 351 -7.38 -2.92 -1.50
CA ALA A 351 -8.62 -2.17 -1.37
C ALA A 351 -9.74 -3.13 -1.00
N GLY A 352 -10.86 -2.62 -0.49
CA GLY A 352 -11.91 -3.46 0.11
C GLY A 352 -11.61 -3.74 1.59
N GLY A 353 -12.45 -4.53 2.23
CA GLY A 353 -12.32 -4.86 3.65
C GLY A 353 -13.57 -4.52 4.47
N ILE A 354 -13.41 -4.28 5.75
CA ILE A 354 -14.51 -3.93 6.67
C ILE A 354 -14.99 -2.52 6.39
N GLY A 355 -16.23 -2.39 5.91
CA GLY A 355 -16.86 -1.09 5.64
C GLY A 355 -17.12 -0.28 6.92
N SER A 356 -17.14 1.04 6.80
CA SER A 356 -17.44 1.94 7.93
C SER A 356 -18.81 1.66 8.55
N ASP A 357 -19.77 1.19 7.77
CA ASP A 357 -21.11 0.85 8.24
C ASP A 357 -21.12 -0.32 9.24
N ALA A 358 -20.11 -1.18 9.18
CA ALA A 358 -19.91 -2.25 10.14
C ALA A 358 -19.29 -1.81 11.47
N LEU A 359 -18.81 -0.56 11.54
CA LEU A 359 -18.10 0.01 12.70
C LEU A 359 -18.93 1.09 13.40
N ASP A 360 -18.73 1.23 14.70
CA ASP A 360 -19.15 2.42 15.44
C ASP A 360 -18.10 3.56 15.32
N PRO A 361 -18.38 4.76 15.85
CA PRO A 361 -17.42 5.88 15.82
C PRO A 361 -16.08 5.60 16.51
N ASN A 362 -15.99 4.57 17.34
CA ASN A 362 -14.80 4.17 18.09
C ASN A 362 -14.05 3.00 17.43
N PHE A 363 -14.34 2.66 16.17
CA PHE A 363 -13.79 1.52 15.44
C PHE A 363 -14.18 0.14 16.02
N MET A 364 -15.21 0.05 16.86
CA MET A 364 -15.76 -1.20 17.35
C MET A 364 -16.67 -1.83 16.29
N LEU A 365 -16.56 -3.13 16.09
CA LEU A 365 -17.47 -3.90 15.24
C LEU A 365 -18.87 -3.94 15.86
N LYS A 366 -19.89 -3.39 15.19
CA LYS A 366 -21.26 -3.35 15.68
C LYS A 366 -21.83 -4.76 15.99
N LYS A 367 -21.41 -5.75 15.24
CA LYS A 367 -21.83 -7.17 15.41
C LYS A 367 -21.01 -7.93 16.46
N CYS A 368 -19.88 -7.36 16.91
CA CYS A 368 -18.97 -8.00 17.86
C CYS A 368 -18.58 -6.99 18.95
N PRO A 369 -19.44 -6.74 19.95
CA PRO A 369 -19.13 -5.79 21.04
C PRO A 369 -17.83 -6.13 21.75
N GLY A 370 -16.97 -5.11 21.99
CA GLY A 370 -15.65 -5.27 22.57
C GLY A 370 -14.55 -5.67 21.57
N VAL A 371 -14.89 -5.84 20.28
CA VAL A 371 -13.93 -6.12 19.21
C VAL A 371 -13.78 -4.91 18.29
N PHE A 372 -12.57 -4.44 18.10
CA PHE A 372 -12.20 -3.26 17.31
C PHE A 372 -11.39 -3.67 16.09
N ALA A 373 -11.45 -2.92 15.01
CA ALA A 373 -10.69 -3.21 13.79
C ALA A 373 -9.88 -1.99 13.34
N ALA A 374 -8.66 -2.23 12.82
CA ALA A 374 -7.75 -1.17 12.41
C ALA A 374 -6.85 -1.56 11.23
N GLY A 375 -6.32 -0.56 10.55
CA GLY A 375 -5.34 -0.72 9.50
C GLY A 375 -5.94 -1.13 8.15
N GLU A 376 -5.21 -1.94 7.42
CA GLU A 376 -5.56 -2.36 6.05
C GLU A 376 -6.71 -3.39 6.01
N MET A 377 -7.24 -3.84 7.15
CA MET A 377 -8.49 -4.61 7.22
C MET A 377 -9.71 -3.77 6.86
N LEU A 378 -9.63 -2.45 7.01
CA LEU A 378 -10.73 -1.52 6.77
C LEU A 378 -10.83 -1.18 5.29
N ASP A 379 -12.05 -0.93 4.81
CA ASP A 379 -12.31 -0.57 3.43
C ASP A 379 -11.89 0.88 3.13
N TRP A 380 -10.63 1.03 2.76
CA TRP A 380 -10.07 2.28 2.24
C TRP A 380 -8.88 1.97 1.33
N GLU A 381 -8.57 2.88 0.42
CA GLU A 381 -7.37 2.82 -0.39
C GLU A 381 -6.75 4.21 -0.59
N ALA A 382 -5.45 4.23 -0.80
CA ALA A 382 -4.68 5.43 -1.10
C ALA A 382 -3.49 5.08 -2.01
N PRO A 383 -2.95 6.05 -2.77
CA PRO A 383 -1.74 5.82 -3.55
C PRO A 383 -0.53 5.56 -2.64
N THR A 384 0.57 5.08 -3.24
CA THR A 384 1.88 5.10 -2.57
C THR A 384 2.31 6.54 -2.32
N GLY A 385 3.14 6.77 -1.29
CA GLY A 385 3.61 8.12 -0.98
C GLY A 385 3.52 8.46 0.50
N GLY A 386 3.33 7.47 1.38
CA GLY A 386 3.22 7.63 2.83
C GLY A 386 1.78 7.59 3.35
N TYR A 387 0.80 7.67 2.46
CA TYR A 387 -0.63 7.68 2.83
C TYR A 387 -1.06 6.36 3.49
N LEU A 388 -0.61 5.22 2.96
CA LEU A 388 -0.96 3.90 3.48
C LEU A 388 -0.51 3.72 4.94
N LEU A 389 0.73 4.09 5.25
CA LEU A 389 1.24 3.99 6.62
C LEU A 389 0.56 5.00 7.53
N GLN A 390 0.35 6.24 7.09
CA GLN A 390 -0.37 7.25 7.87
C GLN A 390 -1.74 6.76 8.33
N ALA A 391 -2.58 6.25 7.41
CA ALA A 391 -3.89 5.72 7.76
C ALA A 391 -3.81 4.50 8.67
N THR A 392 -2.82 3.64 8.44
CA THR A 392 -2.58 2.46 9.27
C THR A 392 -2.24 2.84 10.72
N PHE A 393 -1.37 3.81 10.92
CA PHE A 393 -1.03 4.34 12.25
C PHE A 393 -2.24 5.05 12.90
N ALA A 394 -2.92 5.93 12.14
CA ALA A 394 -4.04 6.70 12.64
C ALA A 394 -5.22 5.81 13.09
N THR A 395 -5.60 4.84 12.27
CA THR A 395 -6.68 3.90 12.63
C THR A 395 -6.29 2.96 13.77
N GLY A 396 -5.01 2.56 13.86
CA GLY A 396 -4.49 1.80 15.00
C GLY A 396 -4.61 2.58 16.32
N MET A 397 -4.20 3.86 16.32
CA MET A 397 -4.36 4.76 17.46
C MET A 397 -5.84 4.94 17.83
N ALA A 398 -6.71 5.14 16.84
CA ALA A 398 -8.14 5.34 17.05
C ALA A 398 -8.81 4.08 17.65
N ALA A 399 -8.54 2.89 17.12
CA ALA A 399 -9.06 1.64 17.65
C ALA A 399 -8.54 1.34 19.07
N GLY A 400 -7.28 1.64 19.36
CA GLY A 400 -6.72 1.52 20.72
C GLY A 400 -7.43 2.45 21.72
N ARG A 401 -7.67 3.70 21.34
CA ARG A 401 -8.46 4.66 22.16
C ARG A 401 -9.92 4.24 22.31
N GLY A 402 -10.52 3.69 21.25
CA GLY A 402 -11.87 3.15 21.30
C GLY A 402 -11.99 1.97 22.28
N ALA A 403 -11.03 1.04 22.23
CA ALA A 403 -10.97 -0.08 23.17
C ALA A 403 -10.79 0.41 24.62
N LEU A 404 -9.95 1.44 24.84
CA LEU A 404 -9.79 2.06 26.16
C LEU A 404 -11.10 2.70 26.66
N ALA A 405 -11.83 3.41 25.81
CA ALA A 405 -13.13 3.99 26.16
C ALA A 405 -14.14 2.89 26.54
N TRP A 406 -14.21 1.81 25.76
CA TRP A 406 -15.05 0.65 26.06
C TRP A 406 -14.74 0.02 27.43
N LEU A 407 -13.46 -0.16 27.76
CA LEU A 407 -13.07 -0.75 29.04
C LEU A 407 -13.53 0.08 30.24
N ARG A 408 -13.56 1.40 30.10
CA ARG A 408 -14.04 2.32 31.15
C ARG A 408 -15.54 2.18 31.41
N THR A 409 -16.34 1.94 30.36
CA THR A 409 -17.79 1.72 30.52
C THR A 409 -18.16 0.38 31.17
N LYS A 410 -17.20 -0.55 31.31
CA LYS A 410 -17.37 -1.86 31.94
C LYS A 410 -16.84 -1.92 33.36
N THR A 411 -16.43 -0.79 33.93
CA THR A 411 -15.87 -0.71 35.27
C THR A 411 -16.91 -0.13 36.28
N ASP A 412 -18.01 0.38 35.74
CA ASP A 412 -19.21 0.79 36.49
C ASP A 412 -20.25 -0.33 36.44
#